data_4e9858a3f1246f7b27164dd45f37d4fd
#
_entry.id   4e9858a3f1246f7b27164dd45f37d4fd
#
_cell.length_a   1.000
_cell.length_b   1.000
_cell.length_c   1.000
_cell.angle_alpha   90.00
_cell.angle_beta   90.00
_cell.angle_gamma   90.00
#
_symmetry.space_group_name_H-M   'P 1'
#
loop_
_entity.id
_entity.type
_entity.pdbx_description
1 polymer ?
#
loop_
_entity_poly.entity_id
_entity_poly.type
_entity_poly.pdbx_seq_one_letter_code
_entity_poly.pdbx_strand_id
1 'polypeptide(L)'
;AKASKESKENSKISFANAFLKQNASKLNEIQSANSQTLIKSEVLNSGSNSTLDTNYGLFSEFQNTVHTLKYKQADLNNASSLAYGYSVDKNGYMGSDFNKAAGLPEDFKIHKSTLDEIERFNQNGMASETSGNYYDSFDMASIVKSHYNSFNQVISAFPNDKTSFSEADLEQLPKGLNDGCNENKEYIVTHIFNAEQFHEAQAIKYSTMNLGMNLMKLDFSPQSMEQGPSNEGEFNPDMSVYPQNEDGSYSKEALFMSFLKSYSPIPSSNQVVLSPEAKVREAKLELEMKANPSFSVSLDDIMTGKVDFASLLKGYAQDGWLDASIYAMETGAKWQNIYVGNGGAWFDNQFNQAKANGWKASSESINSFVNSIMDRLNNLMGQTRV
;
A
#
# COMPACT_ATOMS: atom_id res chain seq x y z
N ALA A 1 -29.11 -30.76 7.79
CA ALA A 1 -27.79 -30.16 7.51
C ALA A 1 -27.90 -28.91 6.65
N LYS A 2 -28.77 -28.89 5.62
CA LYS A 2 -28.97 -27.71 4.75
C LYS A 2 -29.59 -26.52 5.51
N ALA A 3 -30.57 -26.78 6.37
CA ALA A 3 -31.26 -25.79 7.21
C ALA A 3 -30.31 -25.11 8.26
N SER A 4 -29.34 -25.86 8.78
CA SER A 4 -28.40 -25.28 9.77
C SER A 4 -27.34 -24.36 9.16
N LYS A 5 -27.00 -24.57 7.87
CA LYS A 5 -26.02 -23.76 7.15
C LYS A 5 -26.63 -22.44 6.66
N GLU A 6 -27.85 -22.51 6.14
CA GLU A 6 -28.65 -21.35 5.78
C GLU A 6 -29.00 -20.47 7.00
N SER A 7 -29.26 -21.08 8.16
CA SER A 7 -29.48 -20.37 9.42
C SER A 7 -28.21 -19.63 9.91
N LYS A 8 -27.01 -20.24 9.78
CA LYS A 8 -25.75 -19.60 10.16
C LYS A 8 -25.33 -18.47 9.19
N GLU A 9 -25.58 -18.67 7.90
CA GLU A 9 -25.29 -17.66 6.88
C GLU A 9 -26.25 -16.47 6.99
N ASN A 10 -27.54 -16.74 7.19
CA ASN A 10 -28.53 -15.71 7.47
C ASN A 10 -28.30 -14.98 8.80
N SER A 11 -27.74 -15.65 9.82
CA SER A 11 -27.38 -14.99 11.08
C SER A 11 -26.14 -14.09 10.93
N LYS A 12 -25.16 -14.48 10.11
CA LYS A 12 -23.99 -13.65 9.80
C LYS A 12 -24.39 -12.41 8.98
N ILE A 13 -25.24 -12.58 7.98
CA ILE A 13 -25.79 -11.48 7.17
C ILE A 13 -26.68 -10.57 8.03
N SER A 14 -27.48 -11.13 8.93
CA SER A 14 -28.30 -10.38 9.86
C SER A 14 -27.47 -9.58 10.86
N PHE A 15 -26.39 -10.16 11.39
CA PHE A 15 -25.47 -9.48 12.29
C PHE A 15 -24.73 -8.35 11.58
N ALA A 16 -24.19 -8.60 10.37
CA ALA A 16 -23.53 -7.58 9.56
C ALA A 16 -24.50 -6.43 9.22
N ASN A 17 -25.73 -6.74 8.83
CA ASN A 17 -26.75 -5.75 8.53
C ASN A 17 -27.21 -4.96 9.77
N ALA A 18 -27.34 -5.62 10.92
CA ALA A 18 -27.66 -4.97 12.19
C ALA A 18 -26.52 -4.02 12.63
N PHE A 19 -25.26 -4.47 12.47
CA PHE A 19 -24.08 -3.69 12.79
C PHE A 19 -23.92 -2.49 11.84
N LEU A 20 -24.09 -2.70 10.53
CA LEU A 20 -24.09 -1.61 9.54
C LEU A 20 -25.20 -0.59 9.81
N LYS A 21 -26.39 -1.05 10.18
CA LYS A 21 -27.52 -0.19 10.53
C LYS A 21 -27.26 0.63 11.79
N GLN A 22 -26.66 0.02 12.82
CA GLN A 22 -26.30 0.70 14.06
C GLN A 22 -25.20 1.75 13.84
N ASN A 23 -24.22 1.44 13.00
CA ASN A 23 -23.15 2.37 12.69
C ASN A 23 -23.57 3.43 11.65
N ALA A 24 -24.47 3.12 10.73
CA ALA A 24 -25.08 4.10 9.84
C ALA A 24 -25.89 5.17 10.63
N SER A 25 -26.58 4.78 11.70
CA SER A 25 -27.27 5.73 12.58
C SER A 25 -26.25 6.66 13.26
N LYS A 26 -25.15 6.12 13.80
CA LYS A 26 -24.08 6.92 14.38
C LYS A 26 -23.40 7.83 13.34
N LEU A 27 -23.18 7.34 12.13
CA LEU A 27 -22.61 8.13 11.04
C LEU A 27 -23.54 9.29 10.65
N ASN A 28 -24.85 9.06 10.58
CA ASN A 28 -25.83 10.09 10.31
C ASN A 28 -25.92 11.13 11.45
N GLU A 29 -25.82 10.69 12.71
CA GLU A 29 -25.72 11.61 13.86
C GLU A 29 -24.46 12.46 13.79
N ILE A 30 -23.33 11.87 13.42
CA ILE A 30 -22.05 12.55 13.21
C ILE A 30 -22.15 13.56 12.06
N GLN A 31 -22.71 13.16 10.92
CA GLN A 31 -22.90 14.04 9.77
C GLN A 31 -23.85 15.21 10.10
N SER A 32 -24.91 14.95 10.85
CA SER A 32 -25.84 15.98 11.29
C SER A 32 -25.20 16.94 12.29
N ALA A 33 -24.43 16.44 13.24
CA ALA A 33 -23.68 17.26 14.20
C ALA A 33 -22.61 18.11 13.49
N ASN A 34 -21.90 17.53 12.53
CA ASN A 34 -20.89 18.23 11.75
C ASN A 34 -21.48 19.30 10.83
N SER A 35 -22.63 19.03 10.20
CA SER A 35 -23.34 20.03 9.40
C SER A 35 -23.79 21.22 10.23
N GLN A 36 -24.27 20.98 11.45
CA GLN A 36 -24.63 22.06 12.36
C GLN A 36 -23.40 22.85 12.86
N THR A 37 -22.28 22.18 13.05
CA THR A 37 -21.02 22.83 13.46
C THR A 37 -20.42 23.65 12.33
N LEU A 38 -20.48 23.16 11.08
CA LEU A 38 -20.07 23.89 9.88
C LEU A 38 -20.90 25.16 9.69
N ILE A 39 -22.21 25.09 9.84
CA ILE A 39 -23.10 26.27 9.76
C ILE A 39 -22.76 27.28 10.85
N LYS A 40 -22.44 26.85 12.08
CA LYS A 40 -22.02 27.75 13.16
C LYS A 40 -20.64 28.37 12.91
N SER A 41 -19.70 27.64 12.29
CA SER A 41 -18.36 28.16 11.99
C SER A 41 -18.39 29.16 10.83
N GLU A 42 -19.24 28.96 9.82
CA GLU A 42 -19.43 29.93 8.74
C GLU A 42 -20.00 31.25 9.22
N VAL A 43 -20.88 31.21 10.20
CA VAL A 43 -21.48 32.45 10.81
C VAL A 43 -20.50 33.21 11.71
N LEU A 44 -19.49 32.52 12.27
CA LEU A 44 -18.51 33.12 13.18
C LEU A 44 -17.20 33.57 12.52
N ASN A 45 -16.93 33.20 11.28
CA ASN A 45 -15.64 33.41 10.64
C ASN A 45 -15.67 34.23 9.33
N SER A 46 -16.48 35.26 9.28
CA SER A 46 -16.35 36.23 8.17
C SER A 46 -15.14 37.18 8.34
N GLY A 47 -14.01 36.68 8.81
CA GLY A 47 -12.90 37.59 9.05
C GLY A 47 -11.52 37.04 9.38
N SER A 48 -11.20 35.78 9.15
CA SER A 48 -9.78 35.35 9.24
C SER A 48 -9.52 34.06 8.48
N ASN A 49 -8.32 33.96 7.88
CA ASN A 49 -7.75 32.77 7.24
C ASN A 49 -8.01 31.54 8.12
N SER A 50 -9.11 30.87 7.91
CA SER A 50 -9.44 29.70 8.69
C SER A 50 -8.65 28.53 8.16
N THR A 51 -7.59 28.17 8.85
CA THR A 51 -7.30 26.78 9.09
C THR A 51 -8.62 26.02 9.16
N LEU A 52 -8.74 24.96 8.37
CA LEU A 52 -9.83 24.00 8.44
C LEU A 52 -9.83 23.30 9.81
N ASP A 53 -10.13 24.07 10.84
CA ASP A 53 -10.40 23.59 12.20
C ASP A 53 -11.87 23.18 12.28
N THR A 54 -12.27 22.31 11.36
CA THR A 54 -13.57 21.69 11.40
C THR A 54 -13.54 20.58 12.44
N ASN A 55 -14.05 20.92 13.57
CA ASN A 55 -14.26 20.06 14.71
C ASN A 55 -15.23 18.92 14.36
N TYR A 56 -14.72 17.84 13.82
CA TYR A 56 -15.41 16.56 13.73
C TYR A 56 -15.34 15.89 15.12
N GLY A 57 -16.13 16.39 16.08
CA GLY A 57 -15.99 16.10 17.52
C GLY A 57 -15.99 14.63 17.93
N LEU A 58 -16.43 13.69 17.08
CA LEU A 58 -16.36 12.25 17.31
C LEU A 58 -15.14 11.59 16.67
N PHE A 59 -14.35 12.32 15.89
CA PHE A 59 -13.12 11.90 15.25
C PHE A 59 -11.93 12.69 15.79
N SER A 60 -11.89 12.93 17.08
CA SER A 60 -10.82 13.71 17.74
C SER A 60 -9.43 13.13 17.48
N GLU A 61 -9.32 11.82 17.30
CA GLU A 61 -8.08 11.15 16.89
C GLU A 61 -7.67 11.54 15.47
N PHE A 62 -8.64 11.75 14.56
CA PHE A 62 -8.40 12.25 13.21
C PHE A 62 -8.00 13.72 13.20
N GLN A 63 -8.55 14.52 14.09
CA GLN A 63 -8.21 15.94 14.18
C GLN A 63 -6.76 16.16 14.61
N ASN A 64 -6.27 15.33 15.51
CA ASN A 64 -4.87 15.39 15.97
C ASN A 64 -3.87 14.94 14.91
N THR A 65 -4.32 14.25 13.86
CA THR A 65 -3.46 13.77 12.76
C THR A 65 -3.51 14.68 11.52
N VAL A 66 -4.45 15.62 11.45
CA VAL A 66 -4.48 16.63 10.38
C VAL A 66 -3.50 17.75 10.75
N HIS A 67 -2.26 17.60 10.30
CA HIS A 67 -1.26 18.65 10.46
C HIS A 67 -1.50 19.76 9.43
N THR A 68 -1.39 21.01 9.87
CA THR A 68 -1.29 22.14 8.95
C THR A 68 0.04 22.03 8.23
N LEU A 69 0.02 21.73 6.94
CA LEU A 69 1.23 21.66 6.13
C LEU A 69 1.83 23.07 6.06
N LYS A 70 3.00 23.22 6.67
CA LYS A 70 3.77 24.46 6.61
C LYS A 70 4.80 24.31 5.51
N TYR A 71 4.48 24.81 4.33
CA TYR A 71 5.49 24.96 3.30
C TYR A 71 6.50 26.01 3.76
N LYS A 72 7.77 25.63 3.72
CA LYS A 72 8.86 26.58 3.95
C LYS A 72 8.79 27.64 2.87
N GLN A 73 8.81 28.92 3.25
CA GLN A 73 8.93 30.01 2.28
C GLN A 73 10.28 29.88 1.58
N ALA A 74 10.27 29.60 0.28
CA ALA A 74 11.48 29.50 -0.52
C ALA A 74 12.13 30.87 -0.67
N ASP A 75 13.46 30.91 -0.76
CA ASP A 75 14.19 32.11 -1.11
C ASP A 75 13.92 32.45 -2.58
N LEU A 76 13.01 33.38 -2.81
CA LEU A 76 12.57 33.81 -4.12
C LEU A 76 13.69 34.48 -4.96
N ASN A 77 14.81 34.88 -4.35
CA ASN A 77 15.83 35.65 -5.03
C ASN A 77 16.67 34.83 -6.02
N ASN A 78 16.69 33.50 -5.90
CA ASN A 78 17.50 32.60 -6.74
C ASN A 78 16.71 31.54 -7.49
N ALA A 79 15.37 31.48 -7.37
CA ALA A 79 14.55 30.47 -8.00
C ALA A 79 13.92 30.97 -9.29
N SER A 80 13.95 30.16 -10.36
CA SER A 80 13.25 30.45 -11.61
C SER A 80 11.74 30.20 -11.49
N SER A 81 11.34 29.31 -10.60
CA SER A 81 9.95 29.01 -10.25
C SER A 81 9.88 28.31 -8.89
N LEU A 82 8.65 28.10 -8.40
CA LEU A 82 8.37 27.36 -7.18
C LEU A 82 7.46 26.17 -7.47
N ALA A 83 7.68 25.06 -6.77
CA ALA A 83 6.78 23.93 -6.72
C ALA A 83 6.79 23.34 -5.31
N TYR A 84 5.62 23.03 -4.78
CA TYR A 84 5.45 22.43 -3.44
C TYR A 84 6.10 23.25 -2.32
N GLY A 85 6.22 24.58 -2.50
CA GLY A 85 6.88 25.49 -1.56
C GLY A 85 8.40 25.54 -1.65
N TYR A 86 9.01 24.95 -2.68
CA TYR A 86 10.47 24.88 -2.87
C TYR A 86 10.89 25.39 -4.24
N SER A 87 12.16 25.75 -4.36
CA SER A 87 12.73 26.27 -5.59
C SER A 87 12.85 25.21 -6.68
N VAL A 88 12.64 25.63 -7.93
CA VAL A 88 12.80 24.81 -9.13
C VAL A 88 13.72 25.55 -10.11
N ASP A 89 14.71 24.85 -10.66
CA ASP A 89 15.62 25.43 -11.64
C ASP A 89 14.96 25.57 -13.04
N LYS A 90 15.67 26.20 -13.97
CA LYS A 90 15.18 26.42 -15.34
C LYS A 90 14.93 25.13 -16.13
N ASN A 91 15.51 24.01 -15.71
CA ASN A 91 15.35 22.70 -16.35
C ASN A 91 14.26 21.84 -15.69
N GLY A 92 13.59 22.36 -14.66
CA GLY A 92 12.52 21.66 -13.94
C GLY A 92 12.98 20.78 -12.78
N TYR A 93 14.25 20.84 -12.39
CA TYR A 93 14.77 20.12 -11.23
C TYR A 93 14.55 20.90 -9.94
N MET A 94 14.22 20.18 -8.87
CA MET A 94 14.06 20.76 -7.54
C MET A 94 15.39 21.29 -7.00
N GLY A 95 15.35 22.38 -6.27
CA GLY A 95 16.50 23.00 -5.68
C GLY A 95 17.04 22.29 -4.44
N SER A 96 18.22 22.73 -3.96
CA SER A 96 18.86 22.19 -2.75
C SER A 96 18.02 22.37 -1.47
N ASP A 97 17.14 23.37 -1.44
CA ASP A 97 16.18 23.58 -0.35
C ASP A 97 15.19 22.41 -0.22
N PHE A 98 14.68 21.91 -1.35
CA PHE A 98 13.85 20.69 -1.39
C PHE A 98 14.67 19.47 -0.98
N ASN A 99 15.85 19.27 -1.58
CA ASN A 99 16.71 18.14 -1.29
C ASN A 99 17.00 18.02 0.21
N LYS A 100 17.35 19.13 0.84
CA LYS A 100 17.59 19.19 2.29
C LYS A 100 16.35 18.82 3.11
N ALA A 101 15.18 19.32 2.74
CA ALA A 101 13.93 19.01 3.42
C ALA A 101 13.52 17.55 3.23
N ALA A 102 13.74 17.00 2.03
CA ALA A 102 13.45 15.62 1.67
C ALA A 102 14.53 14.61 2.13
N GLY A 103 15.61 15.06 2.78
CA GLY A 103 16.71 14.20 3.22
C GLY A 103 17.48 13.55 2.08
N LEU A 104 17.44 14.16 0.89
CA LEU A 104 18.22 13.77 -0.28
C LEU A 104 19.63 14.35 -0.20
N PRO A 105 20.63 13.77 -0.91
CA PRO A 105 21.91 14.44 -1.14
C PRO A 105 21.71 15.84 -1.74
N GLU A 106 22.58 16.77 -1.42
CA GLU A 106 22.40 18.18 -1.81
C GLU A 106 22.35 18.38 -3.33
N ASP A 107 23.11 17.59 -4.06
CA ASP A 107 23.23 17.58 -5.53
C ASP A 107 22.27 16.60 -6.23
N PHE A 108 21.39 15.94 -5.48
CA PHE A 108 20.45 14.95 -6.02
C PHE A 108 19.50 15.59 -7.04
N LYS A 109 19.35 14.94 -8.20
CA LYS A 109 18.48 15.42 -9.27
C LYS A 109 17.11 14.75 -9.18
N ILE A 110 16.10 15.50 -8.71
CA ILE A 110 14.71 15.10 -8.78
C ILE A 110 13.93 16.13 -9.59
N HIS A 111 13.23 15.66 -10.63
CA HIS A 111 12.49 16.55 -11.50
C HIS A 111 11.07 16.79 -10.95
N LYS A 112 10.56 18.00 -11.15
CA LYS A 112 9.19 18.39 -10.71
C LYS A 112 8.12 17.44 -11.23
N SER A 113 8.24 16.95 -12.46
CA SER A 113 7.27 16.01 -13.05
C SER A 113 7.11 14.72 -12.23
N THR A 114 8.16 14.28 -11.54
CA THR A 114 8.07 13.14 -10.62
C THR A 114 7.18 13.44 -9.41
N LEU A 115 7.30 14.64 -8.87
CA LEU A 115 6.44 15.08 -7.76
C LEU A 115 5.00 15.27 -8.20
N ASP A 116 4.78 15.81 -9.39
CA ASP A 116 3.46 15.94 -10.00
C ASP A 116 2.82 14.56 -10.22
N GLU A 117 3.61 13.55 -10.59
CA GLU A 117 3.14 12.18 -10.74
C GLU A 117 2.78 11.52 -9.39
N ILE A 118 3.56 11.77 -8.34
CA ILE A 118 3.22 11.33 -6.97
C ILE A 118 1.87 11.94 -6.54
N GLU A 119 1.70 13.24 -6.77
CA GLU A 119 0.43 13.92 -6.48
C GLU A 119 -0.72 13.33 -7.29
N ARG A 120 -0.56 13.21 -8.61
CA ARG A 120 -1.57 12.67 -9.52
C ARG A 120 -2.00 11.26 -9.12
N PHE A 121 -1.03 10.39 -8.85
CA PHE A 121 -1.31 9.01 -8.46
C PHE A 121 -2.13 8.96 -7.17
N ASN A 122 -1.75 9.72 -6.15
CA ASN A 122 -2.46 9.73 -4.88
C ASN A 122 -3.85 10.38 -4.98
N GLN A 123 -4.02 11.37 -5.86
CA GLN A 123 -5.33 12.00 -6.10
C GLN A 123 -6.29 11.10 -6.89
N ASN A 124 -5.78 10.40 -7.90
CA ASN A 124 -6.62 9.66 -8.86
C ASN A 124 -6.63 8.15 -8.57
N GLY A 125 -5.50 7.57 -8.19
CA GLY A 125 -5.35 6.14 -7.97
C GLY A 125 -6.10 5.62 -6.75
N MET A 126 -6.23 6.45 -5.71
CA MET A 126 -6.94 6.09 -4.48
C MET A 126 -8.41 6.48 -4.48
N ALA A 127 -8.83 7.34 -5.43
CA ALA A 127 -10.18 7.89 -5.50
C ALA A 127 -11.07 7.17 -6.52
N SER A 128 -10.74 5.97 -6.98
CA SER A 128 -11.36 5.30 -8.11
C SER A 128 -12.88 5.10 -8.03
N GLU A 129 -13.50 5.32 -6.90
CA GLU A 129 -14.96 5.15 -6.72
C GLU A 129 -15.75 6.44 -6.58
N THR A 130 -15.09 7.59 -6.49
CA THR A 130 -15.81 8.88 -6.36
C THR A 130 -15.03 10.02 -6.99
N SER A 131 -15.71 10.84 -7.74
CA SER A 131 -15.26 11.97 -8.54
C SER A 131 -14.68 13.19 -7.77
N GLY A 132 -13.99 12.99 -6.66
CA GLY A 132 -13.40 14.08 -5.88
C GLY A 132 -11.94 13.82 -5.54
N ASN A 133 -11.16 14.87 -5.38
CA ASN A 133 -9.80 14.80 -4.89
C ASN A 133 -9.79 14.17 -3.49
N TYR A 134 -8.87 13.22 -3.26
CA TYR A 134 -8.75 12.54 -1.97
C TYR A 134 -7.99 13.40 -0.96
N TYR A 135 -7.01 14.14 -1.43
CA TYR A 135 -6.17 15.02 -0.62
C TYR A 135 -6.31 16.47 -1.06
N ASP A 136 -6.35 17.39 -0.11
CA ASP A 136 -6.34 18.84 -0.39
C ASP A 136 -4.93 19.37 -0.58
N SER A 137 -3.95 18.82 0.14
CA SER A 137 -2.56 19.21 0.02
C SER A 137 -1.60 18.12 0.48
N PHE A 138 -0.34 18.23 0.06
CA PHE A 138 0.74 17.28 0.30
C PHE A 138 1.95 17.97 0.92
N ASP A 139 2.53 17.37 1.94
CA ASP A 139 3.92 17.64 2.32
C ASP A 139 4.85 16.79 1.44
N MET A 140 5.13 17.29 0.24
CA MET A 140 5.86 16.54 -0.77
C MET A 140 7.29 16.17 -0.33
N ALA A 141 7.97 17.07 0.39
CA ALA A 141 9.30 16.77 0.89
C ALA A 141 9.30 15.62 1.90
N SER A 142 8.31 15.57 2.78
CA SER A 142 8.15 14.48 3.74
C SER A 142 7.80 13.15 3.06
N ILE A 143 6.95 13.18 2.03
CA ILE A 143 6.60 12.01 1.23
C ILE A 143 7.83 11.45 0.53
N VAL A 144 8.59 12.30 -0.17
CA VAL A 144 9.83 11.89 -0.87
C VAL A 144 10.86 11.37 0.12
N LYS A 145 10.95 11.97 1.31
CA LYS A 145 11.84 11.47 2.38
C LYS A 145 11.50 10.04 2.80
N SER A 146 10.23 9.74 2.97
CA SER A 146 9.78 8.38 3.30
C SER A 146 10.13 7.39 2.19
N HIS A 147 9.87 7.75 0.93
CA HIS A 147 10.22 6.92 -0.22
C HIS A 147 11.73 6.70 -0.33
N TYR A 148 12.52 7.74 -0.13
CA TYR A 148 13.97 7.64 -0.22
C TYR A 148 14.58 6.81 0.91
N ASN A 149 13.99 6.87 2.12
CA ASN A 149 14.38 5.99 3.21
C ASN A 149 14.12 4.51 2.87
N SER A 150 12.95 4.21 2.29
CA SER A 150 12.63 2.85 1.82
C SER A 150 13.56 2.40 0.69
N PHE A 151 13.85 3.28 -0.25
CA PHE A 151 14.81 3.02 -1.32
C PHE A 151 16.21 2.70 -0.79
N ASN A 152 16.70 3.47 0.18
CA ASN A 152 18.01 3.21 0.79
C ASN A 152 18.07 1.83 1.49
N GLN A 153 16.96 1.34 2.04
CA GLN A 153 16.90 -0.03 2.56
C GLN A 153 17.02 -1.05 1.41
N VAL A 154 16.36 -0.81 0.28
CA VAL A 154 16.42 -1.71 -0.90
C VAL A 154 17.83 -1.81 -1.47
N ILE A 155 18.58 -0.71 -1.50
CA ILE A 155 19.95 -0.68 -2.03
C ILE A 155 21.03 -0.88 -0.95
N SER A 156 20.66 -1.25 0.26
CA SER A 156 21.57 -1.33 1.42
C SER A 156 22.74 -2.31 1.27
N ALA A 157 22.66 -3.25 0.33
CA ALA A 157 23.76 -4.15 0.00
C ALA A 157 24.93 -3.46 -0.72
N PHE A 158 24.73 -2.24 -1.22
CA PHE A 158 25.74 -1.43 -1.89
C PHE A 158 26.31 -0.35 -0.95
N PRO A 159 27.55 0.10 -1.19
CA PRO A 159 28.10 1.23 -0.44
C PRO A 159 27.22 2.49 -0.55
N ASN A 160 27.09 3.23 0.55
CA ASN A 160 26.22 4.41 0.60
C ASN A 160 26.59 5.52 -0.37
N ASP A 161 27.89 5.60 -0.73
CA ASP A 161 28.47 6.57 -1.67
C ASP A 161 28.39 6.12 -3.13
N LYS A 162 27.83 4.95 -3.42
CA LYS A 162 27.65 4.45 -4.79
C LYS A 162 26.59 5.31 -5.50
N THR A 163 27.00 5.96 -6.58
CA THR A 163 26.14 6.87 -7.39
C THR A 163 25.78 6.33 -8.76
N SER A 164 26.42 5.21 -9.18
CA SER A 164 26.27 4.60 -10.50
C SER A 164 26.09 3.09 -10.37
N PHE A 165 25.16 2.51 -11.13
CA PHE A 165 24.77 1.11 -11.07
C PHE A 165 24.81 0.49 -12.45
N SER A 166 25.64 -0.53 -12.63
CA SER A 166 25.70 -1.34 -13.85
C SER A 166 24.52 -2.31 -13.94
N GLU A 167 24.32 -2.92 -15.11
CA GLU A 167 23.33 -3.99 -15.26
C GLU A 167 23.59 -5.16 -14.30
N ALA A 168 24.85 -5.51 -14.04
CA ALA A 168 25.22 -6.54 -13.07
C ALA A 168 24.85 -6.13 -11.63
N ASP A 169 24.88 -4.84 -11.30
CA ASP A 169 24.39 -4.34 -10.02
C ASP A 169 22.86 -4.47 -9.93
N LEU A 170 22.14 -4.17 -11.03
CA LEU A 170 20.67 -4.28 -11.07
C LEU A 170 20.19 -5.73 -10.84
N GLU A 171 20.95 -6.72 -11.31
CA GLU A 171 20.64 -8.14 -11.09
C GLU A 171 20.71 -8.52 -9.61
N GLN A 172 21.58 -7.88 -8.83
CA GLN A 172 21.77 -8.10 -7.40
C GLN A 172 20.73 -7.40 -6.53
N LEU A 173 19.95 -6.48 -7.09
CA LEU A 173 18.91 -5.77 -6.35
C LEU A 173 17.76 -6.71 -5.96
N PRO A 174 17.11 -6.45 -4.83
CA PRO A 174 15.90 -7.16 -4.41
C PRO A 174 14.82 -7.19 -5.50
N LYS A 175 14.03 -8.25 -5.50
CA LYS A 175 12.94 -8.48 -6.48
C LYS A 175 11.55 -8.24 -5.89
N GLY A 176 11.48 -7.96 -4.62
CA GLY A 176 10.24 -7.62 -3.96
C GLY A 176 10.44 -7.13 -2.54
N LEU A 177 9.39 -6.57 -1.99
CA LEU A 177 9.33 -6.15 -0.60
C LEU A 177 7.95 -6.44 -0.01
N ASN A 178 7.88 -6.46 1.32
CA ASN A 178 6.64 -6.35 2.07
C ASN A 178 6.67 -5.01 2.81
N ASP A 179 5.58 -4.26 2.72
CA ASP A 179 5.39 -3.10 3.56
C ASP A 179 4.31 -3.34 4.62
N GLY A 180 4.29 -2.50 5.62
CA GLY A 180 3.31 -2.51 6.68
C GLY A 180 3.20 -1.12 7.29
N CYS A 181 2.24 -0.95 8.18
CA CYS A 181 2.10 0.28 8.93
C CYS A 181 2.79 0.15 10.29
N ASN A 182 3.60 1.16 10.65
CA ASN A 182 4.12 1.29 12.00
C ASN A 182 3.04 1.81 12.97
N GLU A 183 3.40 1.98 14.23
CA GLU A 183 2.50 2.50 15.28
C GLU A 183 1.96 3.91 14.96
N ASN A 184 2.69 4.68 14.15
CA ASN A 184 2.30 6.02 13.70
C ASN A 184 1.45 6.00 12.42
N LYS A 185 0.99 4.82 11.96
CA LYS A 185 0.25 4.63 10.71
C LYS A 185 1.03 5.06 9.46
N GLU A 186 2.36 5.03 9.52
CA GLU A 186 3.23 5.28 8.38
C GLU A 186 3.58 3.97 7.69
N TYR A 187 3.54 3.98 6.35
CA TYR A 187 4.00 2.83 5.57
C TYR A 187 5.51 2.70 5.62
N ILE A 188 5.98 1.54 6.05
CA ILE A 188 7.39 1.20 6.16
C ILE A 188 7.66 -0.14 5.48
N VAL A 189 8.85 -0.28 4.91
CA VAL A 189 9.33 -1.58 4.42
C VAL A 189 9.70 -2.46 5.60
N THR A 190 9.04 -3.59 5.76
CA THR A 190 9.28 -4.55 6.84
C THR A 190 10.21 -5.68 6.42
N HIS A 191 10.11 -6.11 5.16
CA HIS A 191 10.95 -7.19 4.61
C HIS A 191 11.33 -6.89 3.16
N ILE A 192 12.53 -7.31 2.79
CA ILE A 192 13.09 -7.20 1.43
C ILE A 192 13.42 -8.61 0.96
N PHE A 193 13.06 -8.94 -0.28
CA PHE A 193 13.13 -10.28 -0.82
C PHE A 193 13.96 -10.35 -2.10
N ASN A 194 14.78 -11.40 -2.23
CA ASN A 194 15.29 -11.84 -3.51
C ASN A 194 14.17 -12.53 -4.35
N ALA A 195 14.47 -12.99 -5.54
CA ALA A 195 13.47 -13.59 -6.44
C ALA A 195 12.80 -14.85 -5.85
N GLU A 196 13.58 -15.72 -5.22
CA GLU A 196 13.07 -16.95 -4.62
C GLU A 196 12.18 -16.67 -3.40
N GLN A 197 12.66 -15.83 -2.49
CA GLN A 197 11.92 -15.40 -1.32
C GLN A 197 10.60 -14.71 -1.70
N PHE A 198 10.65 -13.83 -2.71
CA PHE A 198 9.45 -13.14 -3.18
C PHE A 198 8.44 -14.13 -3.77
N HIS A 199 8.91 -15.13 -4.52
CA HIS A 199 8.06 -16.20 -5.03
C HIS A 199 7.40 -16.99 -3.90
N GLU A 200 8.13 -17.34 -2.85
CA GLU A 200 7.57 -18.04 -1.69
C GLU A 200 6.55 -17.16 -0.94
N ALA A 201 6.86 -15.88 -0.72
CA ALA A 201 5.95 -14.94 -0.08
C ALA A 201 4.66 -14.76 -0.88
N GLN A 202 4.74 -14.66 -2.21
CA GLN A 202 3.58 -14.59 -3.10
C GLN A 202 2.73 -15.88 -3.01
N ALA A 203 3.36 -17.05 -3.02
CA ALA A 203 2.65 -18.31 -2.91
C ALA A 203 1.89 -18.41 -1.57
N ILE A 204 2.52 -18.00 -0.47
CA ILE A 204 1.84 -17.93 0.84
C ILE A 204 0.67 -16.94 0.76
N LYS A 205 0.90 -15.71 0.29
CA LYS A 205 -0.15 -14.68 0.19
C LYS A 205 -1.39 -15.18 -0.56
N TYR A 206 -1.20 -15.72 -1.74
CA TYR A 206 -2.33 -16.14 -2.58
C TYR A 206 -3.00 -17.44 -2.09
N SER A 207 -2.24 -18.35 -1.53
CA SER A 207 -2.79 -19.60 -0.98
C SER A 207 -3.56 -19.36 0.32
N THR A 208 -3.26 -18.31 1.06
CA THR A 208 -3.90 -17.97 2.36
C THR A 208 -4.90 -16.82 2.26
N MET A 209 -5.38 -16.47 1.08
CA MET A 209 -6.37 -15.41 0.83
C MET A 209 -5.90 -14.01 1.31
N ASN A 210 -4.64 -13.68 1.03
CA ASN A 210 -4.07 -12.36 1.32
C ASN A 210 -4.04 -11.99 2.82
N LEU A 211 -3.83 -12.94 3.70
CA LEU A 211 -3.69 -12.67 5.14
C LEU A 211 -2.60 -11.61 5.40
N GLY A 212 -2.99 -10.34 5.39
CA GLY A 212 -2.17 -9.22 5.82
C GLY A 212 -0.80 -9.01 5.14
N MET A 213 -0.52 -9.68 4.03
CA MET A 213 0.73 -9.52 3.29
C MET A 213 0.59 -8.47 2.20
N ASN A 214 1.29 -7.39 2.33
CA ASN A 214 1.31 -6.30 1.34
C ASN A 214 2.59 -6.38 0.51
N LEU A 215 2.60 -7.29 -0.46
CA LEU A 215 3.77 -7.59 -1.28
C LEU A 215 3.81 -6.69 -2.52
N MET A 216 4.96 -6.05 -2.71
CA MET A 216 5.26 -5.24 -3.89
C MET A 216 6.41 -5.87 -4.67
N LYS A 217 6.20 -6.09 -5.96
CA LYS A 217 7.27 -6.51 -6.87
C LYS A 217 8.15 -5.32 -7.20
N LEU A 218 9.46 -5.50 -7.07
CA LEU A 218 10.46 -4.53 -7.54
C LEU A 218 10.98 -4.97 -8.91
N ASP A 219 11.04 -4.03 -9.83
CA ASP A 219 11.55 -4.29 -11.18
C ASP A 219 12.60 -3.23 -11.56
N PHE A 220 13.86 -3.64 -11.47
CA PHE A 220 15.03 -2.88 -11.89
C PHE A 220 15.64 -3.44 -13.17
N SER A 221 14.89 -4.16 -13.99
CA SER A 221 15.40 -4.63 -15.28
C SER A 221 15.78 -3.45 -16.19
N PRO A 222 16.74 -3.59 -17.08
CA PRO A 222 17.09 -2.56 -18.06
C PRO A 222 15.86 -2.05 -18.84
N GLN A 223 14.95 -2.94 -19.20
CA GLN A 223 13.69 -2.60 -19.87
C GLN A 223 12.80 -1.70 -19.00
N SER A 224 12.71 -2.00 -17.70
CA SER A 224 11.94 -1.17 -16.76
C SER A 224 12.61 0.20 -16.55
N MET A 225 13.93 0.24 -16.54
CA MET A 225 14.70 1.47 -16.39
C MET A 225 14.54 2.43 -17.59
N GLU A 226 14.32 1.91 -18.79
CA GLU A 226 14.20 2.69 -20.01
C GLU A 226 12.77 3.13 -20.34
N GLN A 227 11.77 2.53 -19.72
CA GLN A 227 10.37 2.84 -20.01
C GLN A 227 9.93 4.17 -19.42
N GLY A 228 9.50 5.08 -20.29
CA GLY A 228 8.77 6.29 -19.91
C GLY A 228 7.32 6.01 -19.45
N PRO A 229 6.52 7.05 -19.25
CA PRO A 229 5.12 6.94 -18.82
C PRO A 229 4.32 6.09 -19.80
N SER A 230 3.59 5.06 -19.31
CA SER A 230 2.88 4.15 -20.19
C SER A 230 1.35 4.30 -20.17
N ASN A 231 0.69 4.25 -19.03
CA ASN A 231 -0.77 4.22 -18.99
C ASN A 231 -1.38 5.20 -17.98
N GLU A 232 -2.53 5.77 -18.34
CA GLU A 232 -3.36 6.51 -17.39
C GLU A 232 -3.80 5.56 -16.26
N GLY A 233 -3.57 5.97 -15.02
CA GLY A 233 -3.95 5.22 -13.82
C GLY A 233 -2.82 4.50 -13.10
N GLU A 234 -1.72 4.16 -13.77
CA GLU A 234 -0.54 3.60 -13.13
C GLU A 234 0.42 4.70 -12.66
N PHE A 235 1.13 4.44 -11.55
CA PHE A 235 2.24 5.31 -11.16
C PHE A 235 3.42 5.05 -12.08
N ASN A 236 3.81 6.06 -12.86
CA ASN A 236 4.83 5.92 -13.87
C ASN A 236 5.62 7.22 -14.07
N PRO A 237 6.63 7.48 -13.23
CA PRO A 237 7.45 8.67 -13.34
C PRO A 237 8.16 8.73 -14.70
N ASP A 238 8.36 9.94 -15.21
CA ASP A 238 9.06 10.17 -16.48
C ASP A 238 10.55 9.81 -16.36
N MET A 239 10.89 8.60 -16.80
CA MET A 239 12.27 8.09 -16.80
C MET A 239 13.14 8.75 -17.85
N SER A 240 12.57 9.46 -18.84
CA SER A 240 13.33 10.13 -19.90
C SER A 240 14.20 11.28 -19.40
N VAL A 241 13.88 11.83 -18.22
CA VAL A 241 14.70 12.87 -17.56
C VAL A 241 15.95 12.30 -16.85
N TYR A 242 16.06 10.95 -16.77
CA TYR A 242 17.15 10.23 -16.13
C TYR A 242 17.83 9.29 -17.12
N PRO A 243 18.56 9.80 -18.11
CA PRO A 243 19.20 8.97 -19.14
C PRO A 243 20.27 8.09 -18.52
N GLN A 244 20.57 6.99 -19.23
CA GLN A 244 21.70 6.13 -18.94
C GLN A 244 23.01 6.92 -19.09
N ASN A 245 24.00 6.65 -18.25
CA ASN A 245 25.32 7.24 -18.34
C ASN A 245 26.06 6.74 -19.60
N GLU A 246 27.12 7.45 -20.01
CA GLU A 246 27.92 7.10 -21.20
C GLU A 246 28.54 5.69 -21.14
N ASP A 247 28.81 5.19 -19.94
CA ASP A 247 29.33 3.84 -19.70
C ASP A 247 28.25 2.74 -19.66
N GLY A 248 26.99 3.11 -19.92
CA GLY A 248 25.85 2.19 -19.88
C GLY A 248 25.29 1.95 -18.48
N SER A 249 25.82 2.59 -17.45
CA SER A 249 25.30 2.50 -16.10
C SER A 249 24.13 3.48 -15.86
N TYR A 250 23.40 3.26 -14.78
CA TYR A 250 22.28 4.09 -14.35
C TYR A 250 22.65 4.91 -13.12
N SER A 251 22.23 6.16 -13.08
CA SER A 251 22.43 7.03 -11.90
C SER A 251 21.57 6.53 -10.72
N LYS A 252 21.96 6.93 -9.51
CA LYS A 252 21.17 6.67 -8.29
C LYS A 252 19.78 7.30 -8.39
N GLU A 253 19.66 8.46 -9.05
CA GLU A 253 18.40 9.14 -9.32
C GLU A 253 17.48 8.32 -10.23
N ALA A 254 18.03 7.80 -11.33
CA ALA A 254 17.27 6.92 -12.23
C ALA A 254 16.80 5.66 -11.50
N LEU A 255 17.65 5.06 -10.67
CA LEU A 255 17.30 3.91 -9.86
C LEU A 255 16.19 4.21 -8.86
N PHE A 256 16.25 5.39 -8.23
CA PHE A 256 15.18 5.85 -7.32
C PHE A 256 13.86 6.07 -8.06
N MET A 257 13.88 6.63 -9.27
CA MET A 257 12.67 6.77 -10.10
C MET A 257 12.08 5.40 -10.47
N SER A 258 12.92 4.44 -10.83
CA SER A 258 12.46 3.06 -11.09
C SER A 258 11.88 2.40 -9.84
N PHE A 259 12.46 2.65 -8.69
CA PHE A 259 11.90 2.22 -7.40
C PHE A 259 10.51 2.82 -7.17
N LEU A 260 10.33 4.12 -7.34
CA LEU A 260 9.03 4.78 -7.19
C LEU A 260 7.96 4.22 -8.14
N LYS A 261 8.36 3.82 -9.35
CA LYS A 261 7.50 3.17 -10.34
C LYS A 261 6.99 1.81 -9.85
N SER A 262 7.82 1.06 -9.17
CA SER A 262 7.48 -0.26 -8.61
C SER A 262 6.78 -0.15 -7.25
N TYR A 263 7.09 0.88 -6.48
CA TYR A 263 6.62 1.09 -5.13
C TYR A 263 6.17 2.54 -4.93
N SER A 264 4.87 2.75 -4.94
CA SER A 264 4.26 4.03 -4.65
C SER A 264 3.42 3.92 -3.38
N PRO A 265 4.03 4.15 -2.22
CA PRO A 265 3.34 4.04 -0.95
C PRO A 265 2.28 5.14 -0.80
N ILE A 266 1.26 4.81 -0.03
CA ILE A 266 0.24 5.78 0.37
C ILE A 266 0.86 6.75 1.37
N PRO A 267 0.66 8.07 1.22
CA PRO A 267 1.12 9.03 2.21
C PRO A 267 0.48 8.77 3.57
N SER A 268 1.24 8.93 4.64
CA SER A 268 0.70 8.88 5.99
C SER A 268 -0.14 10.13 6.31
N SER A 269 -0.99 10.03 7.33
CA SER A 269 -1.90 11.10 7.71
C SER A 269 -1.22 12.42 8.12
N ASN A 270 0.06 12.37 8.48
CA ASN A 270 0.86 13.54 8.80
C ASN A 270 1.57 14.17 7.58
N GLN A 271 1.44 13.58 6.40
CA GLN A 271 2.05 14.03 5.15
C GLN A 271 1.03 14.65 4.18
N VAL A 272 -0.24 14.57 4.51
CA VAL A 272 -1.33 15.04 3.66
C VAL A 272 -2.43 15.69 4.49
N VAL A 273 -3.21 16.54 3.84
CA VAL A 273 -4.51 17.00 4.37
C VAL A 273 -5.60 16.31 3.56
N LEU A 274 -6.42 15.53 4.22
CA LEU A 274 -7.55 14.85 3.58
C LEU A 274 -8.65 15.83 3.22
N SER A 275 -9.30 15.63 2.06
CA SER A 275 -10.54 16.31 1.74
C SER A 275 -11.64 15.96 2.76
N PRO A 276 -12.67 16.81 2.94
CA PRO A 276 -13.78 16.53 3.88
C PRO A 276 -14.46 15.20 3.58
N GLU A 277 -14.67 14.88 2.30
CA GLU A 277 -15.29 13.64 1.85
C GLU A 277 -14.39 12.42 2.13
N ALA A 278 -13.07 12.59 1.97
CA ALA A 278 -12.10 11.53 2.27
C ALA A 278 -12.08 11.20 3.77
N LYS A 279 -12.15 12.22 4.65
CA LYS A 279 -12.23 12.03 6.12
C LYS A 279 -13.44 11.19 6.52
N VAL A 280 -14.61 11.48 5.95
CA VAL A 280 -15.83 10.70 6.21
C VAL A 280 -15.69 9.26 5.76
N ARG A 281 -15.09 9.04 4.60
CA ARG A 281 -14.87 7.71 4.01
C ARG A 281 -13.88 6.89 4.82
N GLU A 282 -12.79 7.50 5.24
CA GLU A 282 -11.77 6.85 6.07
C GLU A 282 -12.34 6.43 7.43
N ALA A 283 -13.12 7.29 8.06
CA ALA A 283 -13.81 6.97 9.30
C ALA A 283 -14.79 5.81 9.16
N LYS A 284 -15.52 5.75 8.04
CA LYS A 284 -16.40 4.62 7.72
C LYS A 284 -15.61 3.32 7.56
N LEU A 285 -14.51 3.36 6.82
CA LEU A 285 -13.64 2.21 6.61
C LEU A 285 -13.04 1.70 7.92
N GLU A 286 -12.62 2.61 8.79
CA GLU A 286 -12.08 2.25 10.12
C GLU A 286 -13.15 1.54 10.98
N LEU A 287 -14.40 1.98 10.94
CA LEU A 287 -15.50 1.31 11.61
C LEU A 287 -15.75 -0.11 11.04
N GLU A 288 -15.71 -0.24 9.72
CA GLU A 288 -15.84 -1.54 9.06
C GLU A 288 -14.69 -2.49 9.41
N MET A 289 -13.47 -1.99 9.48
CA MET A 289 -12.29 -2.77 9.90
C MET A 289 -12.36 -3.18 11.37
N LYS A 290 -12.81 -2.31 12.26
CA LYS A 290 -13.03 -2.65 13.68
C LYS A 290 -14.14 -3.71 13.86
N ALA A 291 -15.10 -3.74 12.95
CA ALA A 291 -16.19 -4.73 12.96
C ALA A 291 -15.74 -6.11 12.44
N ASN A 292 -14.71 -6.15 11.61
CA ASN A 292 -14.15 -7.37 11.03
C ASN A 292 -12.66 -7.52 11.37
N PRO A 293 -12.28 -7.70 12.64
CA PRO A 293 -10.88 -7.75 13.04
C PRO A 293 -10.13 -9.00 12.54
N SER A 294 -10.82 -9.96 11.91
CA SER A 294 -10.33 -11.33 11.72
C SER A 294 -9.32 -11.53 10.58
N PHE A 295 -8.93 -10.49 9.83
CA PHE A 295 -8.11 -10.70 8.64
C PHE A 295 -6.80 -9.90 8.57
N SER A 296 -6.37 -9.27 9.65
CA SER A 296 -5.12 -8.48 9.67
C SER A 296 -4.00 -9.17 10.45
N VAL A 297 -3.53 -10.30 9.96
CA VAL A 297 -2.28 -10.90 10.45
C VAL A 297 -1.17 -10.43 9.52
N SER A 298 -0.22 -9.65 10.04
CA SER A 298 0.91 -9.18 9.25
C SER A 298 1.95 -10.28 9.03
N LEU A 299 2.72 -10.18 7.95
CA LEU A 299 3.86 -11.07 7.72
C LEU A 299 4.85 -11.01 8.89
N ASP A 300 5.03 -9.83 9.46
CA ASP A 300 5.90 -9.61 10.62
C ASP A 300 5.42 -10.38 11.86
N ASP A 301 4.13 -10.35 12.17
CA ASP A 301 3.55 -11.12 13.27
C ASP A 301 3.74 -12.64 13.09
N ILE A 302 3.71 -13.11 11.84
CA ILE A 302 3.93 -14.51 11.50
C ILE A 302 5.40 -14.87 11.65
N MET A 303 6.31 -14.08 11.07
CA MET A 303 7.75 -14.36 11.05
C MET A 303 8.40 -14.23 12.44
N THR A 304 7.88 -13.37 13.28
CA THR A 304 8.35 -13.20 14.67
C THR A 304 7.76 -14.21 15.65
N GLY A 305 6.81 -15.05 15.20
CA GLY A 305 6.14 -16.03 16.02
C GLY A 305 5.14 -15.42 17.01
N LYS A 306 4.75 -14.18 16.85
CA LYS A 306 3.71 -13.50 17.62
C LYS A 306 2.34 -14.14 17.40
N VAL A 307 2.15 -14.76 16.24
CA VAL A 307 0.96 -15.51 15.85
C VAL A 307 1.35 -16.96 15.60
N ASP A 308 0.64 -17.91 16.19
CA ASP A 308 0.71 -19.33 15.79
C ASP A 308 0.01 -19.53 14.45
N PHE A 309 0.79 -19.36 13.39
CA PHE A 309 0.28 -19.35 12.03
C PHE A 309 -0.28 -20.72 11.60
N ALA A 310 0.33 -21.83 12.06
CA ALA A 310 -0.16 -23.16 11.73
C ALA A 310 -1.55 -23.41 12.34
N SER A 311 -1.77 -23.04 13.60
CA SER A 311 -3.09 -23.14 14.25
C SER A 311 -4.11 -22.22 13.62
N LEU A 312 -3.72 -21.01 13.24
CA LEU A 312 -4.58 -20.05 12.55
C LEU A 312 -5.07 -20.60 11.20
N LEU A 313 -4.15 -21.10 10.37
CA LEU A 313 -4.47 -21.71 9.07
C LEU A 313 -5.40 -22.92 9.23
N LYS A 314 -5.12 -23.78 10.22
CA LYS A 314 -5.95 -24.94 10.50
C LYS A 314 -7.37 -24.54 10.88
N GLY A 315 -7.55 -23.52 11.69
CA GLY A 315 -8.86 -22.96 12.05
C GLY A 315 -9.61 -22.45 10.83
N TYR A 316 -8.97 -21.63 9.99
CA TYR A 316 -9.58 -21.12 8.76
C TYR A 316 -9.94 -22.24 7.77
N ALA A 317 -9.10 -23.25 7.63
CA ALA A 317 -9.37 -24.40 6.77
C ALA A 317 -10.58 -25.22 7.28
N GLN A 318 -10.68 -25.43 8.57
CA GLN A 318 -11.82 -26.13 9.18
C GLN A 318 -13.14 -25.37 9.01
N ASP A 319 -13.09 -24.04 9.01
CA ASP A 319 -14.24 -23.17 8.75
C ASP A 319 -14.59 -23.03 7.25
N GLY A 320 -13.81 -23.63 6.37
CA GLY A 320 -14.00 -23.63 4.91
C GLY A 320 -13.49 -22.37 4.20
N TRP A 321 -12.78 -21.49 4.89
CA TRP A 321 -12.23 -20.26 4.29
C TRP A 321 -11.11 -20.51 3.27
N LEU A 322 -10.42 -21.65 3.39
CA LEU A 322 -9.32 -22.06 2.53
C LEU A 322 -9.68 -23.17 1.54
N ASP A 323 -10.98 -23.47 1.40
CA ASP A 323 -11.46 -24.55 0.54
C ASP A 323 -10.94 -24.46 -0.90
N ALA A 324 -10.98 -23.27 -1.50
CA ALA A 324 -10.49 -23.07 -2.86
C ALA A 324 -8.99 -23.36 -2.99
N SER A 325 -8.19 -22.92 -2.03
CA SER A 325 -6.75 -23.15 -2.01
C SER A 325 -6.40 -24.64 -1.79
N ILE A 326 -7.15 -25.32 -0.92
CA ILE A 326 -6.99 -26.77 -0.68
C ILE A 326 -7.38 -27.56 -1.93
N TYR A 327 -8.49 -27.23 -2.56
CA TYR A 327 -8.92 -27.85 -3.82
C TYR A 327 -7.90 -27.62 -4.94
N ALA A 328 -7.34 -26.43 -5.04
CA ALA A 328 -6.27 -26.14 -5.99
C ALA A 328 -5.03 -27.00 -5.75
N MET A 329 -4.63 -27.20 -4.51
CA MET A 329 -3.52 -28.08 -4.16
C MET A 329 -3.83 -29.53 -4.54
N GLU A 330 -5.01 -30.06 -4.24
CA GLU A 330 -5.43 -31.43 -4.58
C GLU A 330 -5.46 -31.69 -6.09
N THR A 331 -5.87 -30.70 -6.87
CA THR A 331 -5.96 -30.78 -8.34
C THR A 331 -4.65 -30.41 -9.06
N GLY A 332 -3.63 -29.97 -8.33
CA GLY A 332 -2.39 -29.50 -8.89
C GLY A 332 -2.46 -28.16 -9.61
N ALA A 333 -3.52 -27.39 -9.40
CA ALA A 333 -3.65 -26.05 -9.95
C ALA A 333 -2.64 -25.11 -9.31
N LYS A 334 -1.91 -24.35 -10.14
CA LYS A 334 -0.94 -23.37 -9.67
C LYS A 334 -1.67 -22.08 -9.28
N TRP A 335 -1.27 -21.44 -8.20
CA TRP A 335 -1.86 -20.18 -7.75
C TRP A 335 -1.85 -19.08 -8.84
N GLN A 336 -0.84 -19.06 -9.70
CA GLN A 336 -0.76 -18.14 -10.84
C GLN A 336 -1.92 -18.32 -11.83
N ASN A 337 -2.41 -19.53 -11.99
CA ASN A 337 -3.55 -19.84 -12.87
C ASN A 337 -4.89 -19.53 -12.24
N ILE A 338 -4.93 -19.39 -10.92
CA ILE A 338 -6.15 -19.12 -10.14
C ILE A 338 -6.42 -17.62 -10.05
N TYR A 339 -5.38 -16.82 -9.82
CA TYR A 339 -5.52 -15.40 -9.47
C TYR A 339 -5.03 -14.43 -10.56
N VAL A 340 -4.38 -14.91 -11.61
CA VAL A 340 -3.80 -14.06 -12.66
C VAL A 340 -4.35 -14.47 -14.03
N GLY A 341 -5.17 -13.59 -14.64
CA GLY A 341 -5.67 -13.76 -16.00
C GLY A 341 -6.95 -14.60 -16.10
N ASN A 342 -7.21 -15.14 -17.32
CA ASN A 342 -8.44 -15.86 -17.64
C ASN A 342 -8.58 -17.26 -16.97
N GLY A 343 -7.56 -17.70 -16.25
CA GLY A 343 -7.56 -19.00 -15.53
C GLY A 343 -8.52 -19.05 -14.33
N GLY A 344 -8.84 -17.89 -13.74
CA GLY A 344 -9.70 -17.81 -12.58
C GLY A 344 -11.12 -18.34 -12.82
N ALA A 345 -11.74 -17.94 -13.92
CA ALA A 345 -13.11 -18.39 -14.25
C ALA A 345 -13.21 -19.90 -14.48
N TRP A 346 -12.19 -20.50 -15.10
CA TRP A 346 -12.14 -21.95 -15.31
C TRP A 346 -11.99 -22.68 -13.97
N PHE A 347 -11.12 -22.24 -13.12
CA PHE A 347 -10.93 -22.82 -11.79
C PHE A 347 -12.18 -22.69 -10.94
N ASP A 348 -12.80 -21.51 -10.91
CA ASP A 348 -14.03 -21.25 -10.17
C ASP A 348 -15.17 -22.17 -10.61
N ASN A 349 -15.33 -22.39 -11.91
CA ASN A 349 -16.33 -23.32 -12.42
C ASN A 349 -16.07 -24.75 -11.93
N GLN A 350 -14.84 -25.25 -11.99
CA GLN A 350 -14.50 -26.60 -11.51
C GLN A 350 -14.70 -26.73 -10.00
N PHE A 351 -14.25 -25.76 -9.24
CA PHE A 351 -14.38 -25.75 -7.79
C PHE A 351 -15.86 -25.71 -7.37
N ASN A 352 -16.67 -24.85 -8.00
CA ASN A 352 -18.10 -24.77 -7.72
C ASN A 352 -18.83 -26.06 -8.08
N GLN A 353 -18.47 -26.72 -9.18
CA GLN A 353 -19.01 -28.05 -9.53
C GLN A 353 -18.61 -29.11 -8.51
N ALA A 354 -17.35 -29.13 -8.07
CA ALA A 354 -16.89 -30.06 -7.05
C ALA A 354 -17.66 -29.86 -5.72
N LYS A 355 -17.87 -28.63 -5.31
CA LYS A 355 -18.67 -28.32 -4.11
C LYS A 355 -20.12 -28.74 -4.27
N ALA A 356 -20.73 -28.53 -5.43
CA ALA A 356 -22.08 -28.97 -5.73
C ALA A 356 -22.22 -30.52 -5.68
N ASN A 357 -21.15 -31.22 -6.07
CA ASN A 357 -21.05 -32.69 -6.00
C ASN A 357 -20.63 -33.20 -4.61
N GLY A 358 -20.58 -32.35 -3.59
CA GLY A 358 -20.31 -32.74 -2.21
C GLY A 358 -18.87 -32.72 -1.78
N TRP A 359 -17.94 -32.13 -2.60
CA TRP A 359 -16.55 -31.98 -2.20
C TRP A 359 -16.45 -31.14 -0.92
N LYS A 360 -15.60 -31.60 -0.01
CA LYS A 360 -15.18 -30.91 1.22
C LYS A 360 -13.72 -31.25 1.48
N ALA A 361 -12.98 -30.28 2.01
CA ALA A 361 -11.63 -30.53 2.48
C ALA A 361 -11.64 -31.60 3.59
N SER A 362 -10.88 -32.67 3.40
CA SER A 362 -10.67 -33.69 4.42
C SER A 362 -9.68 -33.20 5.48
N SER A 363 -9.66 -33.84 6.65
CA SER A 363 -8.65 -33.53 7.67
C SER A 363 -7.22 -33.78 7.17
N GLU A 364 -7.04 -34.77 6.30
CA GLU A 364 -5.75 -35.07 5.68
C GLU A 364 -5.33 -33.96 4.70
N SER A 365 -6.25 -33.52 3.84
CA SER A 365 -6.01 -32.40 2.91
C SER A 365 -5.70 -31.10 3.65
N ILE A 366 -6.42 -30.82 4.73
CA ILE A 366 -6.16 -29.64 5.58
C ILE A 366 -4.75 -29.70 6.17
N ASN A 367 -4.37 -30.85 6.76
CA ASN A 367 -3.04 -30.99 7.34
C ASN A 367 -1.94 -30.89 6.28
N SER A 368 -2.12 -31.50 5.12
CA SER A 368 -1.18 -31.42 4.00
C SER A 368 -1.02 -29.97 3.51
N PHE A 369 -2.12 -29.24 3.40
CA PHE A 369 -2.12 -27.83 3.02
C PHE A 369 -1.37 -26.96 4.04
N VAL A 370 -1.69 -27.11 5.33
CA VAL A 370 -1.04 -26.35 6.41
C VAL A 370 0.46 -26.63 6.42
N ASN A 371 0.86 -27.90 6.32
CA ASN A 371 2.28 -28.27 6.28
C ASN A 371 2.98 -27.66 5.07
N SER A 372 2.36 -27.69 3.88
CA SER A 372 2.92 -27.07 2.66
C SER A 372 3.16 -25.56 2.84
N ILE A 373 2.24 -24.85 3.47
CA ILE A 373 2.40 -23.41 3.74
C ILE A 373 3.48 -23.16 4.79
N MET A 374 3.54 -23.98 5.83
CA MET A 374 4.57 -23.87 6.87
C MET A 374 5.98 -24.18 6.31
N ASP A 375 6.11 -25.11 5.40
CA ASP A 375 7.38 -25.40 4.71
C ASP A 375 7.85 -24.19 3.87
N ARG A 376 6.94 -23.55 3.15
CA ARG A 376 7.24 -22.31 2.40
C ARG A 376 7.65 -21.17 3.34
N LEU A 377 6.95 -21.00 4.45
CA LEU A 377 7.29 -20.01 5.46
C LEU A 377 8.69 -20.28 6.04
N ASN A 378 9.00 -21.54 6.35
CA ASN A 378 10.32 -21.93 6.84
C ASN A 378 11.43 -21.68 5.80
N ASN A 379 11.17 -21.93 4.52
CA ASN A 379 12.10 -21.60 3.44
C ASN A 379 12.31 -20.07 3.35
N LEU A 380 11.24 -19.30 3.42
CA LEU A 380 11.33 -17.84 3.42
C LEU A 380 12.16 -17.33 4.61
N MET A 381 11.95 -17.86 5.82
CA MET A 381 12.71 -17.49 7.03
C MET A 381 14.15 -18.00 6.99
N GLY A 382 14.38 -19.20 6.48
CA GLY A 382 15.71 -19.82 6.42
C GLY A 382 16.69 -19.07 5.54
N GLN A 383 16.19 -18.41 4.49
CA GLN A 383 16.99 -17.60 3.58
C GLN A 383 17.27 -16.18 4.08
N THR A 384 16.54 -15.72 5.10
CA THR A 384 16.71 -14.39 5.69
C THR A 384 17.75 -14.35 6.81
N ARG A 385 18.33 -15.49 7.19
CA ARG A 385 19.33 -15.63 8.26
C ARG A 385 20.78 -15.71 7.75
N VAL A 386 21.13 -14.89 6.75
CA VAL A 386 22.54 -14.74 6.35
C VAL A 386 23.06 -13.38 6.79
#